data_15f6491275a4d17e9b2d53eff3437ced
#
_entry.id   15f6491275a4d17e9b2d53eff3437ced
#
_cell.length_a   1.000
_cell.length_b   1.000
_cell.length_c   1.000
_cell.angle_alpha   90.00
_cell.angle_beta   90.00
_cell.angle_gamma   90.00
#
_symmetry.space_group_name_H-M   'P 1'
#
loop_
_entity.id
_entity.type
_entity.pdbx_description
1 polymer ?
#
loop_
_entity_poly.entity_id
_entity_poly.type
_entity_poly.pdbx_seq_one_letter_code
_entity_poly.pdbx_strand_id
1 'polypeptide(L)'
;MSNFSGSCLCGSVQYKSTSDPLVIQNCHCDQCRKATGSVFLTNVFIKEENFNLSGETNNFIHLSDAGSEMTKFFCPKCGSQIYGKNSARPGMVSVRAGSVNEKEIIKPIRNLFLKSKVPSTPLDEKLEACNGMPLQ
;
A
#
# COMPACT_ATOMS: atom_id res chain seq x y z
N MET A 1 -3.17 -1.83 22.90
CA MET A 1 -3.70 -2.79 21.91
C MET A 1 -3.40 -2.32 20.51
N SER A 2 -3.03 -3.24 19.64
CA SER A 2 -2.88 -2.90 18.23
C SER A 2 -4.25 -2.81 17.57
N ASN A 3 -4.41 -1.85 16.65
CA ASN A 3 -5.66 -1.66 15.92
C ASN A 3 -5.75 -2.59 14.71
N PHE A 4 -4.61 -2.90 14.10
CA PHE A 4 -4.52 -3.98 13.12
C PHE A 4 -3.09 -4.49 13.05
N SER A 5 -2.91 -5.62 12.38
CA SER A 5 -1.63 -6.31 12.30
C SER A 5 -1.46 -6.96 10.93
N GLY A 6 -0.27 -7.43 10.66
CA GLY A 6 0.00 -8.15 9.42
C GLY A 6 1.34 -8.82 9.40
N SER A 7 1.59 -9.52 8.30
CA SER A 7 2.86 -10.21 8.08
C SER A 7 3.10 -10.49 6.60
N CYS A 8 4.36 -10.83 6.29
CA CYS A 8 4.67 -11.41 4.99
C CYS A 8 4.20 -12.87 4.93
N LEU A 9 4.29 -13.47 3.76
CA LEU A 9 3.86 -14.85 3.55
C LEU A 9 4.57 -15.84 4.46
N CYS A 10 5.90 -15.72 4.62
CA CYS A 10 6.68 -16.66 5.43
C CYS A 10 6.64 -16.35 6.93
N GLY A 11 6.10 -15.20 7.32
CA GLY A 11 5.96 -14.81 8.73
C GLY A 11 7.20 -14.18 9.36
N SER A 12 8.33 -14.07 8.63
CA SER A 12 9.55 -13.51 9.20
C SER A 12 9.47 -11.99 9.41
N VAL A 13 8.59 -11.31 8.66
CA VAL A 13 8.31 -9.87 8.85
C VAL A 13 6.90 -9.75 9.37
N GLN A 14 6.76 -9.05 10.50
CA GLN A 14 5.46 -8.84 11.14
C GLN A 14 5.35 -7.38 11.55
N TYR A 15 4.13 -6.88 11.64
CA TYR A 15 3.89 -5.51 12.10
C TYR A 15 2.59 -5.39 12.86
N LYS A 16 2.50 -4.32 13.63
CA LYS A 16 1.30 -3.90 14.33
C LYS A 16 1.12 -2.41 14.15
N SER A 17 -0.11 -1.98 13.94
CA SER A 17 -0.48 -0.57 13.94
C SER A 17 -1.21 -0.24 15.23
N THR A 18 -0.80 0.86 15.87
CA THR A 18 -1.47 1.36 17.08
C THR A 18 -2.57 2.37 16.76
N SER A 19 -2.86 2.56 15.46
CA SER A 19 -3.93 3.45 15.02
C SER A 19 -4.79 2.78 13.97
N ASP A 20 -6.02 3.27 13.80
CA ASP A 20 -6.86 2.89 12.67
C ASP A 20 -6.29 3.48 11.38
N PRO A 21 -6.62 2.91 10.21
CA PRO A 21 -6.21 3.48 8.94
C PRO A 21 -6.70 4.93 8.78
N LEU A 22 -5.82 5.78 8.25
CA LEU A 22 -6.20 7.17 7.90
C LEU A 22 -7.00 7.18 6.60
N VAL A 23 -6.53 6.42 5.62
CA VAL A 23 -7.22 6.28 4.33
C VAL A 23 -6.81 4.96 3.70
N ILE A 24 -7.75 4.33 3.01
CA ILE A 24 -7.49 3.10 2.24
C ILE A 24 -7.95 3.39 0.81
N GLN A 25 -7.09 3.12 -0.16
CA GLN A 25 -7.41 3.40 -1.56
C GLN A 25 -6.74 2.40 -2.49
N ASN A 26 -7.38 2.17 -3.63
CA ASN A 26 -6.85 1.31 -4.68
C ASN A 26 -6.04 2.15 -5.66
N CYS A 27 -4.89 1.64 -6.09
CA CYS A 27 -4.05 2.30 -7.06
C CYS A 27 -3.84 1.40 -8.27
N HIS A 28 -4.24 1.89 -9.45
CA HIS A 28 -4.15 1.16 -10.72
C HIS A 28 -2.95 1.62 -11.56
N CYS A 29 -1.99 2.35 -10.99
CA CYS A 29 -0.84 2.84 -11.74
C CYS A 29 0.07 1.68 -12.16
N ASP A 30 0.82 1.90 -13.24
CA ASP A 30 1.71 0.87 -13.78
C ASP A 30 2.80 0.47 -12.78
N GLN A 31 3.30 1.41 -11.99
CA GLN A 31 4.34 1.13 -11.00
C GLN A 31 3.83 0.21 -9.89
N CYS A 32 2.63 0.46 -9.38
CA CYS A 32 2.01 -0.40 -8.36
C CYS A 32 1.74 -1.79 -8.91
N ARG A 33 1.23 -1.86 -10.13
CA ARG A 33 0.92 -3.13 -10.79
C ARG A 33 2.18 -3.98 -10.99
N LYS A 34 3.23 -3.38 -11.53
CA LYS A 34 4.48 -4.08 -11.80
C LYS A 34 5.22 -4.46 -10.53
N ALA A 35 5.17 -3.61 -9.52
CA ALA A 35 5.87 -3.87 -8.26
C ALA A 35 5.26 -5.03 -7.48
N THR A 36 3.95 -5.22 -7.57
CA THR A 36 3.23 -6.25 -6.80
C THR A 36 2.93 -7.50 -7.61
N GLY A 37 2.91 -7.38 -8.94
CA GLY A 37 2.44 -8.47 -9.80
C GLY A 37 0.92 -8.64 -9.81
N SER A 38 0.20 -7.74 -9.14
CA SER A 38 -1.26 -7.70 -9.15
C SER A 38 -1.75 -6.66 -10.15
N VAL A 39 -3.01 -6.76 -10.59
CA VAL A 39 -3.57 -5.79 -11.53
C VAL A 39 -3.83 -4.43 -10.91
N PHE A 40 -3.92 -4.35 -9.58
CA PHE A 40 -3.90 -3.10 -8.83
C PHE A 40 -3.43 -3.37 -7.40
N LEU A 41 -3.15 -2.31 -6.67
CA LEU A 41 -2.68 -2.37 -5.29
C LEU A 41 -3.62 -1.59 -4.38
N THR A 42 -4.01 -2.20 -3.26
CA THR A 42 -4.73 -1.50 -2.20
C THR A 42 -3.75 -1.09 -1.11
N ASN A 43 -3.70 0.20 -0.81
CA ASN A 43 -2.83 0.77 0.21
C ASN A 43 -3.63 1.22 1.43
N VAL A 44 -3.06 0.93 2.60
CA VAL A 44 -3.57 1.38 3.89
C VAL A 44 -2.59 2.40 4.45
N PHE A 45 -2.99 3.66 4.53
CA PHE A 45 -2.11 4.74 4.99
C PHE A 45 -2.24 4.95 6.48
N ILE A 46 -1.09 4.98 7.18
CA ILE A 46 -1.00 5.31 8.61
C ILE A 46 0.21 6.19 8.84
N LYS A 47 0.27 6.83 10.01
CA LYS A 47 1.48 7.55 10.42
C LYS A 47 2.58 6.55 10.76
N GLU A 48 3.80 6.85 10.34
CA GLU A 48 4.97 6.01 10.61
C GLU A 48 5.16 5.75 12.11
N GLU A 49 4.90 6.75 12.94
CA GLU A 49 5.04 6.62 14.40
C GLU A 49 4.14 5.55 15.01
N ASN A 50 3.07 5.17 14.31
CA ASN A 50 2.12 4.15 14.76
C ASN A 50 2.38 2.77 14.12
N PHE A 51 3.40 2.66 13.30
CA PHE A 51 3.74 1.43 12.56
C PHE A 51 4.92 0.74 13.25
N ASN A 52 4.67 -0.40 13.88
CA ASN A 52 5.68 -1.14 14.63
C ASN A 52 6.05 -2.41 13.89
N LEU A 53 7.22 -2.40 13.28
CA LEU A 53 7.72 -3.47 12.42
C LEU A 53 8.73 -4.34 13.17
N SER A 54 8.65 -5.66 12.98
CA SER A 54 9.68 -6.61 13.41
C SER A 54 10.09 -7.49 12.25
N GLY A 55 11.36 -7.91 12.24
CA GLY A 55 11.96 -8.68 11.17
C GLY A 55 12.70 -7.79 10.18
N GLU A 56 13.57 -8.42 9.40
CA GLU A 56 14.37 -7.71 8.40
C GLU A 56 13.58 -7.52 7.13
N THR A 57 13.69 -6.32 6.55
CA THR A 57 13.16 -6.02 5.22
C THR A 57 14.29 -5.60 4.31
N ASN A 58 14.11 -5.81 3.03
CA ASN A 58 14.92 -5.20 1.99
C ASN A 58 14.07 -4.18 1.26
N ASN A 59 14.67 -3.36 0.41
CA ASN A 59 13.90 -2.32 -0.27
C ASN A 59 14.41 -2.06 -1.68
N PHE A 60 13.53 -1.42 -2.46
CA PHE A 60 13.83 -0.91 -3.79
C PHE A 60 13.39 0.54 -3.86
N ILE A 61 14.29 1.41 -4.32
CA ILE A 61 14.04 2.85 -4.41
C ILE A 61 13.91 3.23 -5.89
N HIS A 62 12.88 4.00 -6.21
CA HIS A 62 12.67 4.53 -7.56
C HIS A 62 11.99 5.89 -7.49
N LEU A 63 11.91 6.58 -8.62
CA LEU A 63 11.18 7.84 -8.70
C LEU A 63 9.75 7.58 -9.18
N SER A 64 8.79 8.29 -8.58
CA SER A 64 7.43 8.33 -9.10
C SER A 64 7.40 9.19 -10.37
N ASP A 65 6.29 9.13 -11.11
CA ASP A 65 6.11 9.98 -12.30
C ASP A 65 6.16 11.48 -11.94
N ALA A 66 5.76 11.82 -10.72
CA ALA A 66 5.82 13.20 -10.22
C ALA A 66 7.20 13.61 -9.71
N GLY A 67 8.18 12.69 -9.72
CA GLY A 67 9.56 12.98 -9.33
C GLY A 67 9.88 12.78 -7.86
N SER A 68 8.94 12.29 -7.05
CA SER A 68 9.23 11.96 -5.66
C SER A 68 9.92 10.61 -5.53
N GLU A 69 10.71 10.45 -4.47
CA GLU A 69 11.38 9.19 -4.19
C GLU A 69 10.42 8.21 -3.51
N MET A 70 10.27 7.04 -4.12
CA MET A 70 9.43 5.97 -3.60
C MET A 70 10.33 4.85 -3.10
N THR A 71 10.07 4.37 -1.88
CA THR A 71 10.78 3.23 -1.31
C THR A 71 9.78 2.12 -1.04
N LYS A 72 10.02 0.95 -1.64
CA LYS A 72 9.17 -0.23 -1.48
C LYS A 72 9.90 -1.25 -0.64
N PHE A 73 9.30 -1.66 0.49
CA PHE A 73 9.90 -2.59 1.44
C PHE A 73 9.27 -3.97 1.30
N PHE A 74 10.12 -4.98 1.26
CA PHE A 74 9.67 -6.36 1.07
C PHE A 74 10.49 -7.33 1.93
N CYS A 75 9.93 -8.51 2.16
CA CYS A 75 10.63 -9.57 2.88
C CYS A 75 11.73 -10.16 2.01
N PRO A 76 13.00 -10.20 2.48
CA PRO A 76 14.08 -10.75 1.66
C PRO A 76 13.99 -12.28 1.50
N LYS A 77 13.21 -12.96 2.34
CA LYS A 77 13.07 -14.42 2.28
C LYS A 77 11.96 -14.86 1.34
N CYS A 78 10.78 -14.26 1.42
CA CYS A 78 9.65 -14.69 0.60
C CYS A 78 9.25 -13.69 -0.49
N GLY A 79 9.83 -12.49 -0.50
CA GLY A 79 9.57 -11.48 -1.53
C GLY A 79 8.28 -10.71 -1.36
N SER A 80 7.48 -10.97 -0.32
CA SER A 80 6.23 -10.26 -0.10
C SER A 80 6.49 -8.77 0.11
N GLN A 81 5.81 -7.91 -0.64
CA GLN A 81 5.87 -6.47 -0.41
C GLN A 81 4.99 -6.13 0.78
N ILE A 82 5.53 -5.39 1.76
CA ILE A 82 4.86 -5.12 3.03
C ILE A 82 4.32 -3.70 3.07
N TYR A 83 5.18 -2.73 2.79
CA TYR A 83 4.79 -1.32 2.87
C TYR A 83 5.70 -0.48 2.00
N GLY A 84 5.35 0.79 1.87
CA GLY A 84 6.13 1.75 1.11
C GLY A 84 6.15 3.11 1.78
N LYS A 85 7.09 3.94 1.32
CA LYS A 85 7.20 5.35 1.71
C LYS A 85 7.33 6.21 0.48
N ASN A 86 6.84 7.45 0.59
CA ASN A 86 6.92 8.43 -0.47
C ASN A 86 7.54 9.70 0.12
N SER A 87 8.62 10.22 -0.48
CA SER A 87 9.29 11.43 0.02
C SER A 87 8.37 12.66 0.00
N ALA A 88 7.32 12.66 -0.82
CA ALA A 88 6.35 13.75 -0.85
C ALA A 88 5.39 13.71 0.35
N ARG A 89 5.40 12.63 1.13
CA ARG A 89 4.53 12.45 2.30
C ARG A 89 5.36 11.97 3.49
N PRO A 90 6.25 12.82 4.02
CA PRO A 90 7.10 12.42 5.15
C PRO A 90 6.26 12.07 6.37
N GLY A 91 6.71 11.07 7.12
CA GLY A 91 6.01 10.61 8.32
C GLY A 91 4.82 9.70 8.06
N MET A 92 4.58 9.30 6.81
CA MET A 92 3.50 8.38 6.44
C MET A 92 4.07 7.10 5.88
N VAL A 93 3.39 5.99 6.14
CA VAL A 93 3.67 4.72 5.45
C VAL A 93 2.39 4.24 4.76
N SER A 94 2.57 3.58 3.62
CA SER A 94 1.49 2.90 2.91
C SER A 94 1.68 1.40 3.08
N VAL A 95 0.83 0.79 3.90
CA VAL A 95 0.86 -0.65 4.15
C VAL A 95 0.10 -1.34 3.03
N ARG A 96 0.66 -2.43 2.50
CA ARG A 96 0.01 -3.21 1.45
C ARG A 96 -1.13 -4.01 2.05
N ALA A 97 -2.35 -3.73 1.63
CA ALA A 97 -3.55 -4.28 2.25
C ALA A 97 -3.56 -5.80 2.28
N GLY A 98 -2.99 -6.46 1.27
CA GLY A 98 -2.93 -7.91 1.22
C GLY A 98 -2.14 -8.56 2.34
N SER A 99 -1.27 -7.81 3.03
CA SER A 99 -0.50 -8.31 4.17
C SER A 99 -1.22 -8.13 5.51
N VAL A 100 -2.36 -7.43 5.53
CA VAL A 100 -3.13 -7.18 6.77
C VAL A 100 -3.89 -8.43 7.17
N ASN A 101 -3.83 -8.78 8.45
CA ASN A 101 -4.51 -9.97 8.98
C ASN A 101 -6.02 -9.75 9.13
N GLU A 102 -6.42 -8.57 9.56
CA GLU A 102 -7.84 -8.22 9.79
C GLU A 102 -8.50 -7.78 8.48
N LYS A 103 -8.91 -8.74 7.67
CA LYS A 103 -9.44 -8.46 6.32
C LYS A 103 -10.64 -7.53 6.30
N GLU A 104 -11.45 -7.58 7.34
CA GLU A 104 -12.69 -6.80 7.44
C GLU A 104 -12.47 -5.30 7.52
N ILE A 105 -11.28 -4.83 7.89
CA ILE A 105 -11.00 -3.40 7.95
C ILE A 105 -10.66 -2.81 6.58
N ILE A 106 -10.40 -3.65 5.58
CA ILE A 106 -9.97 -3.20 4.25
C ILE A 106 -11.19 -2.72 3.46
N LYS A 107 -11.50 -1.43 3.60
CA LYS A 107 -12.62 -0.78 2.94
C LYS A 107 -12.12 0.42 2.16
N PRO A 108 -11.66 0.22 0.91
CA PRO A 108 -11.15 1.34 0.12
C PRO A 108 -12.26 2.34 -0.20
N ILE A 109 -11.87 3.62 -0.28
CA ILE A 109 -12.82 4.71 -0.53
C ILE A 109 -12.71 5.26 -1.95
N ARG A 110 -11.63 4.96 -2.66
CA ARG A 110 -11.44 5.48 -4.02
C ARG A 110 -10.54 4.59 -4.87
N ASN A 111 -10.69 4.74 -6.19
CA ASN A 111 -9.81 4.13 -7.17
C ASN A 111 -8.95 5.22 -7.81
N LEU A 112 -7.62 5.09 -7.70
CA LEU A 112 -6.67 6.04 -8.26
C LEU A 112 -6.06 5.51 -9.56
N PHE A 113 -5.64 6.43 -10.44
CA PHE A 113 -4.94 6.11 -11.69
C PHE A 113 -5.74 5.18 -12.60
N LEU A 114 -7.04 5.45 -12.72
CA LEU A 114 -7.91 4.65 -13.59
C LEU A 114 -7.51 4.76 -15.05
N LYS A 115 -6.79 5.81 -15.45
CA LYS A 115 -6.25 5.94 -16.81
C LYS A 115 -5.30 4.80 -17.17
N SER A 116 -4.69 4.16 -16.15
CA SER A 116 -3.72 3.07 -16.33
C SER A 116 -4.29 1.70 -15.97
N LYS A 117 -5.58 1.64 -15.67
CA LYS A 117 -6.26 0.40 -15.25
C LYS A 117 -6.13 -0.69 -16.30
N VAL A 118 -5.87 -1.93 -15.85
CA VAL A 118 -6.01 -3.10 -16.72
C VAL A 118 -7.48 -3.20 -17.13
N PRO A 119 -7.80 -3.18 -18.43
CA PRO A 119 -9.19 -3.02 -18.89
C PRO A 119 -10.19 -4.01 -18.31
N SER A 120 -9.78 -5.27 -18.11
CA SER A 120 -10.68 -6.31 -17.61
C SER A 120 -10.89 -6.28 -16.10
N THR A 121 -10.19 -5.39 -15.36
CA THR A 121 -10.32 -5.33 -13.90
C THR A 121 -11.69 -4.78 -13.53
N PRO A 122 -12.51 -5.54 -12.75
CA PRO A 122 -13.79 -5.02 -12.29
C PRO A 122 -13.57 -3.91 -11.25
N LEU A 123 -14.43 -2.91 -11.26
CA LEU A 123 -14.40 -1.80 -10.31
C LEU A 123 -15.67 -1.79 -9.47
N ASP A 124 -15.50 -1.38 -8.21
CA ASP A 124 -16.63 -0.98 -7.39
C ASP A 124 -17.00 0.45 -7.77
N GLU A 125 -18.12 0.62 -8.46
CA GLU A 125 -18.58 1.92 -8.95
C GLU A 125 -19.03 2.87 -7.83
N LYS A 126 -19.19 2.37 -6.61
CA LYS A 126 -19.54 3.19 -5.46
C LYS A 126 -18.36 4.00 -4.95
N LEU A 127 -17.14 3.63 -5.33
CA LEU A 127 -15.94 4.33 -4.89
C LEU A 127 -15.68 5.56 -5.75
N GLU A 128 -15.05 6.58 -5.14
CA GLU A 128 -14.60 7.75 -5.89
C GLU A 128 -13.65 7.31 -7.00
N ALA A 129 -13.87 7.82 -8.22
CA ALA A 129 -13.06 7.47 -9.39
C ALA A 129 -12.12 8.62 -9.73
N CYS A 130 -10.81 8.34 -9.78
CA CYS A 130 -9.77 9.32 -10.10
C CYS A 130 -8.93 8.81 -11.27
N ASN A 131 -8.76 9.63 -12.31
CA ASN A 131 -7.89 9.26 -13.44
C ASN A 131 -6.41 9.22 -13.05
N GLY A 132 -6.00 10.08 -12.13
CA GLY A 132 -4.67 10.11 -11.54
C GLY A 132 -4.79 10.17 -10.03
N MET A 133 -4.13 11.14 -9.39
CA MET A 133 -4.29 11.41 -7.96
C MET A 133 -5.60 12.16 -7.72
N PRO A 134 -6.13 12.15 -6.48
CA PRO A 134 -7.33 12.91 -6.16
C PRO A 134 -7.10 14.41 -6.41
N LEU A 135 -8.14 15.09 -6.87
CA LEU A 135 -8.11 16.56 -6.93
C LEU A 135 -8.09 17.13 -5.52
N GLN A 136 -7.26 18.13 -5.32
CA GLN A 136 -7.13 18.80 -4.03
C GLN A 136 -7.82 20.17 -4.07
#